data_c8c065b3f48b6f7d72099103769e813e
#
_entry.id   c8c065b3f48b6f7d72099103769e813e
#
_cell.length_a   1.000
_cell.length_b   1.000
_cell.length_c   1.000
_cell.angle_alpha   90.00
_cell.angle_beta   90.00
_cell.angle_gamma   90.00
#
_symmetry.space_group_name_H-M   'P 1'
#
loop_
_entity.id
_entity.type
_entity.pdbx_description
1 polymer ?
#
loop_
_entity_poly.entity_id
_entity_poly.type
_entity_poly.pdbx_seq_one_letter_code
_entity_poly.pdbx_strand_id
1 'polypeptide(L)'
;GTAREVGTFAHRLPADMVVMNPAHRAATEAIWQLPEGTIPAKVGLHAVAQSRALTDGKLKCYWTMTTNNMQAGPNINGEIYPGWRNPESFIVVSDPYPTVSALSADLILPAAMWVEKEGAYGNAERRTQFWRQMVKAPGEARSDLWQLMEFAKRFKVEEVWPAELIAKKPEVKGKTLFDVLFANGTANKYPLAELVKVNEHASKTYTNDESQAYGFYVQKSLFEEYAQFGRGHGHDLAPFDLYHKARGLRWPVVDGKETLWRFREGYDPYVKAGEGVKFYGHKDGRAVIFALPYAPAAEAPDKDYDLWLCTGRVLEHWHTGTMTRRVPELHRAVPEAVMFMHPDDAKARGLQRGMVAKLASRRGEMTARVETRGRNKPPMGLIFVPFFDESRLVNKLTLDATCPISKETDFKKCAVKVTRV
;
A
#
# COMPACT_ATOMS: atom_id res chain seq x y z
N GLY A 1 -8.45 -1.14 0.75
CA GLY A 1 -9.00 -2.20 -0.03
C GLY A 1 -8.01 -3.31 -0.29
N THR A 2 -7.45 -3.37 -1.47
CA THR A 2 -6.65 -4.51 -1.94
C THR A 2 -5.50 -4.90 -0.99
N ALA A 3 -4.71 -3.95 -0.53
CA ALA A 3 -3.57 -4.23 0.35
C ALA A 3 -3.99 -4.96 1.64
N ARG A 4 -5.10 -4.57 2.25
CA ARG A 4 -5.64 -5.26 3.43
C ARG A 4 -6.14 -6.67 3.10
N GLU A 5 -6.84 -6.82 2.00
CA GLU A 5 -7.44 -8.10 1.57
C GLU A 5 -6.36 -9.16 1.30
N VAL A 6 -5.25 -8.79 0.67
CA VAL A 6 -4.15 -9.71 0.38
C VAL A 6 -3.15 -9.89 1.53
N GLY A 7 -3.36 -9.21 2.67
CA GLY A 7 -2.58 -9.43 3.88
C GLY A 7 -1.22 -8.73 3.92
N THR A 8 -1.04 -7.60 3.22
CA THR A 8 0.26 -6.90 3.17
C THR A 8 0.57 -6.02 4.39
N PHE A 9 -0.35 -5.87 5.34
CA PHE A 9 -0.08 -5.16 6.58
C PHE A 9 0.62 -6.05 7.60
N ALA A 10 1.49 -5.48 8.41
CA ALA A 10 2.30 -6.20 9.40
C ALA A 10 1.50 -7.08 10.39
N HIS A 11 0.21 -6.83 10.57
CA HIS A 11 -0.69 -7.57 11.46
C HIS A 11 -1.70 -8.46 10.72
N ARG A 12 -1.64 -8.50 9.38
CA ARG A 12 -2.61 -9.20 8.54
C ARG A 12 -2.03 -10.42 7.84
N LEU A 13 -2.93 -11.33 7.52
CA LEU A 13 -2.81 -12.45 6.60
C LEU A 13 -3.87 -12.31 5.51
N PRO A 14 -3.82 -13.07 4.41
CA PRO A 14 -4.80 -12.98 3.33
C PRO A 14 -6.25 -13.13 3.81
N ALA A 15 -7.20 -12.58 3.05
CA ALA A 15 -8.65 -12.64 3.29
C ALA A 15 -9.07 -12.14 4.69
N ASP A 16 -8.49 -11.01 5.11
CA ASP A 16 -8.77 -10.35 6.40
C ASP A 16 -8.38 -11.15 7.66
N MET A 17 -7.66 -12.25 7.52
CA MET A 17 -7.10 -12.96 8.66
C MET A 17 -6.05 -12.12 9.39
N VAL A 18 -5.74 -12.49 10.63
CA VAL A 18 -4.79 -11.76 11.47
C VAL A 18 -3.70 -12.66 12.03
N VAL A 19 -2.48 -12.16 12.06
CA VAL A 19 -1.27 -12.87 12.54
C VAL A 19 -1.41 -13.33 13.98
N MET A 20 -2.07 -12.57 14.85
CA MET A 20 -2.22 -12.91 16.26
C MET A 20 -3.15 -14.13 16.53
N ASN A 21 -3.99 -14.49 15.58
CA ASN A 21 -4.90 -15.64 15.74
C ASN A 21 -4.18 -16.95 15.32
N PRO A 22 -3.99 -17.91 16.22
CA PRO A 22 -3.29 -19.16 15.89
C PRO A 22 -4.00 -19.99 14.81
N ALA A 23 -5.34 -20.00 14.78
CA ALA A 23 -6.08 -20.71 13.74
C ALA A 23 -5.88 -20.10 12.35
N HIS A 24 -5.75 -18.77 12.27
CA HIS A 24 -5.47 -18.06 11.01
C HIS A 24 -4.05 -18.35 10.51
N ARG A 25 -3.06 -18.42 11.41
CA ARG A 25 -1.69 -18.82 11.03
C ARG A 25 -1.65 -20.26 10.53
N ALA A 26 -2.26 -21.19 11.26
CA ALA A 26 -2.32 -22.60 10.86
C ALA A 26 -2.99 -22.78 9.49
N ALA A 27 -4.12 -22.12 9.24
CA ALA A 27 -4.77 -22.14 7.93
C ALA A 27 -3.88 -21.58 6.81
N THR A 28 -3.17 -20.47 7.09
CA THR A 28 -2.26 -19.85 6.12
C THR A 28 -1.06 -20.76 5.83
N GLU A 29 -0.44 -21.32 6.86
CA GLU A 29 0.68 -22.25 6.72
C GLU A 29 0.28 -23.50 5.91
N ALA A 30 -0.92 -24.02 6.14
CA ALA A 30 -1.43 -25.17 5.37
C ALA A 30 -1.64 -24.82 3.89
N ILE A 31 -2.25 -23.67 3.57
CA ILE A 31 -2.47 -23.24 2.17
C ILE A 31 -1.14 -22.97 1.47
N TRP A 32 -0.19 -22.31 2.14
CA TRP A 32 1.13 -22.03 1.59
C TRP A 32 2.11 -23.20 1.68
N GLN A 33 1.69 -24.35 2.20
CA GLN A 33 2.50 -25.55 2.41
C GLN A 33 3.78 -25.26 3.22
N LEU A 34 3.66 -24.41 4.22
CA LEU A 34 4.75 -24.09 5.15
C LEU A 34 4.74 -25.02 6.37
N PRO A 35 5.90 -25.26 7.00
CA PRO A 35 5.93 -25.94 8.28
C PRO A 35 5.16 -25.18 9.35
N GLU A 36 4.53 -25.88 10.28
CA GLU A 36 3.87 -25.27 11.42
C GLU A 36 4.84 -24.41 12.23
N GLY A 37 4.42 -23.16 12.52
CA GLY A 37 5.21 -22.18 13.26
C GLY A 37 6.17 -21.36 12.38
N THR A 38 6.07 -21.45 11.05
CA THR A 38 6.80 -20.57 10.14
C THR A 38 6.36 -19.12 10.30
N ILE A 39 5.04 -18.89 10.47
CA ILE A 39 4.49 -17.55 10.66
C ILE A 39 4.56 -17.19 12.14
N PRO A 40 5.38 -16.17 12.52
CA PRO A 40 5.51 -15.78 13.91
C PRO A 40 4.19 -15.21 14.46
N ALA A 41 3.91 -15.47 15.74
CA ALA A 41 2.71 -14.95 16.41
C ALA A 41 2.77 -13.44 16.69
N LYS A 42 3.98 -12.86 16.63
CA LYS A 42 4.22 -11.44 16.88
C LYS A 42 3.99 -10.63 15.61
N VAL A 43 3.24 -9.56 15.74
CA VAL A 43 3.03 -8.58 14.67
C VAL A 43 4.35 -7.93 14.27
N GLY A 44 4.59 -7.77 12.96
CA GLY A 44 5.76 -7.07 12.44
C GLY A 44 5.74 -5.56 12.72
N LEU A 45 6.83 -4.88 12.36
CA LEU A 45 6.96 -3.44 12.55
C LEU A 45 6.06 -2.67 11.59
N HIS A 46 5.32 -1.69 12.10
CA HIS A 46 4.60 -0.73 11.28
C HIS A 46 5.56 0.33 10.69
N ALA A 47 5.10 1.13 9.69
CA ALA A 47 5.96 2.00 8.89
C ALA A 47 6.89 2.93 9.71
N VAL A 48 6.37 3.62 10.73
CA VAL A 48 7.20 4.48 11.61
C VAL A 48 8.20 3.65 12.41
N ALA A 49 7.78 2.50 12.94
CA ALA A 49 8.68 1.60 13.67
C ALA A 49 9.77 1.00 12.78
N GLN A 50 9.50 0.74 11.51
CA GLN A 50 10.51 0.31 10.53
C GLN A 50 11.56 1.40 10.32
N SER A 51 11.14 2.66 10.17
CA SER A 51 12.07 3.80 10.03
C SER A 51 12.98 3.95 11.27
N ARG A 52 12.42 3.82 12.46
CA ARG A 52 13.19 3.82 13.72
C ARG A 52 14.15 2.66 13.79
N ALA A 53 13.73 1.47 13.38
CA ALA A 53 14.58 0.29 13.37
C ALA A 53 15.76 0.39 12.37
N LEU A 54 15.58 1.11 11.25
CA LEU A 54 16.68 1.48 10.36
C LEU A 54 17.64 2.46 11.05
N THR A 55 17.11 3.49 11.69
CA THR A 55 17.93 4.48 12.45
C THR A 55 18.74 3.81 13.54
N ASP A 56 18.15 2.86 14.27
CA ASP A 56 18.79 2.09 15.35
C ASP A 56 19.72 0.97 14.85
N GLY A 57 19.85 0.74 13.53
CA GLY A 57 20.64 -0.35 12.96
C GLY A 57 20.07 -1.76 13.17
N LYS A 58 18.81 -1.86 13.67
CA LYS A 58 18.11 -3.14 13.83
C LYS A 58 17.62 -3.72 12.50
N LEU A 59 17.30 -2.88 11.54
CA LEU A 59 17.12 -3.21 10.14
C LEU A 59 18.32 -2.69 9.36
N LYS A 60 18.91 -3.56 8.54
CA LYS A 60 20.09 -3.22 7.71
C LYS A 60 19.78 -3.20 6.23
N CYS A 61 18.69 -3.79 5.82
CA CYS A 61 18.19 -3.73 4.45
C CYS A 61 16.71 -3.36 4.43
N TYR A 62 16.33 -2.44 3.54
CA TYR A 62 14.96 -2.01 3.39
C TYR A 62 14.61 -1.88 1.91
N TRP A 63 13.72 -2.74 1.45
CA TRP A 63 13.25 -2.73 0.07
C TRP A 63 11.85 -2.12 -0.02
N THR A 64 11.75 -0.98 -0.67
CA THR A 64 10.51 -0.26 -0.91
C THR A 64 10.03 -0.47 -2.34
N MET A 65 8.79 -0.92 -2.50
CA MET A 65 8.15 -1.08 -3.81
C MET A 65 7.04 -0.06 -4.00
N THR A 66 7.17 0.80 -5.00
CA THR A 66 6.18 1.82 -5.42
C THR A 66 5.64 2.71 -4.28
N THR A 67 6.40 2.89 -3.23
CA THR A 67 6.06 3.75 -2.09
C THR A 67 7.12 4.85 -1.93
N ASN A 68 6.68 6.11 -2.03
CA ASN A 68 7.57 7.27 -1.97
C ASN A 68 7.69 7.80 -0.53
N ASN A 69 8.31 7.01 0.36
CA ASN A 69 8.40 7.30 1.80
C ASN A 69 9.11 8.61 2.13
N MET A 70 10.14 8.99 1.34
CA MET A 70 10.88 10.24 1.52
C MET A 70 10.05 11.50 1.23
N GLN A 71 8.88 11.35 0.61
CA GLN A 71 7.94 12.44 0.39
C GLN A 71 6.64 12.26 1.20
N ALA A 72 6.17 11.02 1.34
CA ALA A 72 4.88 10.72 1.94
C ALA A 72 4.94 10.37 3.43
N GLY A 73 6.11 9.98 3.96
CA GLY A 73 6.27 9.63 5.36
C GLY A 73 6.18 10.86 6.29
N PRO A 74 5.74 10.69 7.54
CA PRO A 74 5.64 11.78 8.51
C PRO A 74 7.02 12.17 9.05
N ASN A 75 7.15 13.39 9.55
CA ASN A 75 8.37 13.86 10.20
C ASN A 75 9.65 13.42 9.45
N ILE A 76 9.72 13.76 8.16
CA ILE A 76 10.77 13.26 7.25
C ILE A 76 12.16 13.44 7.85
N ASN A 77 12.44 14.59 8.47
CA ASN A 77 13.75 14.90 9.02
C ASN A 77 14.10 14.07 10.26
N GLY A 78 13.12 13.79 11.13
CA GLY A 78 13.35 13.07 12.39
C GLY A 78 13.11 11.56 12.31
N GLU A 79 12.23 11.11 11.40
CA GLU A 79 11.83 9.71 11.35
C GLU A 79 12.33 8.96 10.10
N ILE A 80 12.22 9.59 8.92
CA ILE A 80 12.50 8.86 7.68
C ILE A 80 13.97 9.00 7.28
N TYR A 81 14.44 10.24 7.20
CA TYR A 81 15.78 10.55 6.71
C TYR A 81 16.92 9.89 7.51
N PRO A 82 16.91 9.85 8.86
CA PRO A 82 18.01 9.27 9.61
C PRO A 82 18.29 7.80 9.28
N GLY A 83 17.22 6.98 9.18
CA GLY A 83 17.35 5.56 8.85
C GLY A 83 17.77 5.32 7.39
N TRP A 84 17.26 6.12 6.47
CA TRP A 84 17.62 6.04 5.05
C TRP A 84 19.07 6.48 4.76
N ARG A 85 19.65 7.28 5.63
CA ARG A 85 21.03 7.78 5.49
C ARG A 85 21.98 7.18 6.50
N ASN A 86 21.53 6.18 7.25
CA ASN A 86 22.40 5.40 8.10
C ASN A 86 23.39 4.62 7.21
N PRO A 87 24.72 4.79 7.36
CA PRO A 87 25.72 4.13 6.52
C PRO A 87 25.72 2.60 6.62
N GLU A 88 25.09 2.04 7.67
CA GLU A 88 24.90 0.59 7.83
C GLU A 88 23.63 0.07 7.15
N SER A 89 22.76 0.95 6.64
CA SER A 89 21.53 0.59 5.96
C SER A 89 21.77 0.46 4.46
N PHE A 90 21.17 -0.56 3.85
CA PHE A 90 21.11 -0.73 2.40
C PHE A 90 19.67 -0.56 1.92
N ILE A 91 19.41 0.50 1.17
CA ILE A 91 18.08 0.89 0.73
C ILE A 91 17.87 0.54 -0.73
N VAL A 92 16.87 -0.29 -1.00
CA VAL A 92 16.45 -0.66 -2.35
C VAL A 92 15.09 -0.03 -2.65
N VAL A 93 14.95 0.60 -3.81
CA VAL A 93 13.68 1.15 -4.27
C VAL A 93 13.31 0.59 -5.64
N SER A 94 12.16 -0.04 -5.72
CA SER A 94 11.52 -0.42 -6.98
C SER A 94 10.43 0.58 -7.30
N ASP A 95 10.61 1.38 -8.34
CA ASP A 95 9.63 2.40 -8.75
C ASP A 95 9.67 2.60 -10.27
N PRO A 96 8.51 2.84 -10.92
CA PRO A 96 8.47 3.22 -12.34
C PRO A 96 9.13 4.56 -12.64
N TYR A 97 9.31 5.41 -11.63
CA TYR A 97 9.82 6.76 -11.79
C TYR A 97 10.93 7.10 -10.78
N PRO A 98 11.84 8.02 -11.12
CA PRO A 98 12.85 8.54 -10.20
C PRO A 98 12.20 9.49 -9.18
N THR A 99 11.54 8.90 -8.17
CA THR A 99 10.94 9.61 -7.04
C THR A 99 12.02 10.12 -6.08
N VAL A 100 11.63 10.99 -5.13
CA VAL A 100 12.54 11.41 -4.05
C VAL A 100 13.11 10.20 -3.31
N SER A 101 12.29 9.18 -3.09
CA SER A 101 12.74 7.93 -2.46
C SER A 101 13.73 7.17 -3.34
N ALA A 102 13.46 7.03 -4.63
CA ALA A 102 14.36 6.35 -5.55
C ALA A 102 15.72 7.05 -5.64
N LEU A 103 15.71 8.38 -5.75
CA LEU A 103 16.94 9.18 -5.81
C LEU A 103 17.73 9.18 -4.48
N SER A 104 17.13 8.73 -3.39
CA SER A 104 17.77 8.61 -2.08
C SER A 104 18.18 7.17 -1.73
N ALA A 105 17.99 6.21 -2.65
CA ALA A 105 18.29 4.79 -2.44
C ALA A 105 19.74 4.45 -2.84
N ASP A 106 20.25 3.35 -2.29
CA ASP A 106 21.54 2.77 -2.67
C ASP A 106 21.42 1.97 -3.98
N LEU A 107 20.24 1.35 -4.21
CA LEU A 107 19.93 0.59 -5.43
C LEU A 107 18.52 0.93 -5.93
N ILE A 108 18.43 1.27 -7.21
CA ILE A 108 17.16 1.49 -7.90
C ILE A 108 16.89 0.31 -8.84
N LEU A 109 15.73 -0.32 -8.69
CA LEU A 109 15.23 -1.34 -9.59
C LEU A 109 14.05 -0.77 -10.37
N PRO A 110 14.18 -0.55 -11.69
CA PRO A 110 13.08 -0.04 -12.51
C PRO A 110 11.89 -1.01 -12.47
N ALA A 111 10.72 -0.50 -12.06
CA ALA A 111 9.50 -1.29 -11.97
C ALA A 111 8.57 -1.01 -13.16
N ALA A 112 7.93 -2.07 -13.67
CA ALA A 112 6.90 -1.94 -14.69
C ALA A 112 5.63 -1.28 -14.10
N MET A 113 5.01 -0.38 -14.87
CA MET A 113 3.71 0.21 -14.53
C MET A 113 2.58 -0.81 -14.68
N TRP A 114 1.40 -0.47 -14.16
CA TRP A 114 0.23 -1.36 -14.22
C TRP A 114 -0.17 -1.75 -15.66
N VAL A 115 0.00 -0.86 -16.63
CA VAL A 115 -0.27 -1.13 -18.06
C VAL A 115 0.80 -2.01 -18.72
N GLU A 116 1.97 -2.12 -18.10
CA GLU A 116 3.16 -2.82 -18.58
C GLU A 116 3.31 -4.21 -17.96
N LYS A 117 2.38 -4.61 -17.10
CA LYS A 117 2.34 -5.92 -16.43
C LYS A 117 0.92 -6.40 -16.25
N GLU A 118 0.75 -7.60 -15.74
CA GLU A 118 -0.54 -8.13 -15.32
C GLU A 118 -0.76 -7.96 -13.83
N GLY A 119 -2.03 -8.02 -13.43
CA GLY A 119 -2.38 -8.02 -12.02
C GLY A 119 -3.88 -8.05 -11.78
N ALA A 120 -4.22 -8.03 -10.50
CA ALA A 120 -5.59 -7.92 -10.03
C ALA A 120 -5.69 -6.83 -8.96
N TYR A 121 -6.84 -6.19 -8.89
CA TYR A 121 -7.16 -5.26 -7.82
C TYR A 121 -8.61 -5.39 -7.36
N GLY A 122 -8.83 -5.14 -6.08
CA GLY A 122 -10.15 -4.93 -5.52
C GLY A 122 -10.46 -3.45 -5.37
N ASN A 123 -11.73 -3.11 -5.28
CA ASN A 123 -12.17 -1.74 -5.09
C ASN A 123 -13.18 -1.60 -3.94
N ALA A 124 -13.68 -0.39 -3.70
CA ALA A 124 -14.60 -0.09 -2.60
C ALA A 124 -15.97 -0.78 -2.74
N GLU A 125 -16.35 -1.26 -3.93
CA GLU A 125 -17.58 -2.04 -4.14
C GLU A 125 -17.37 -3.57 -4.04
N ARG A 126 -16.23 -4.02 -3.51
CA ARG A 126 -15.83 -5.42 -3.41
C ARG A 126 -15.67 -6.12 -4.78
N ARG A 127 -15.40 -5.37 -5.84
CA ARG A 127 -15.18 -5.93 -7.17
C ARG A 127 -13.72 -6.27 -7.36
N THR A 128 -13.42 -7.51 -7.69
CA THR A 128 -12.11 -7.95 -8.16
C THR A 128 -12.06 -7.86 -9.68
N GLN A 129 -11.04 -7.22 -10.21
CA GLN A 129 -10.81 -7.03 -11.63
C GLN A 129 -9.37 -7.42 -11.99
N PHE A 130 -9.22 -8.08 -13.14
CA PHE A 130 -7.91 -8.35 -13.72
C PHE A 130 -7.60 -7.36 -14.83
N TRP A 131 -6.36 -6.92 -14.89
CA TRP A 131 -5.85 -6.22 -16.06
C TRP A 131 -4.77 -7.05 -16.75
N ARG A 132 -4.67 -6.87 -18.05
CA ARG A 132 -3.66 -7.47 -18.90
C ARG A 132 -2.54 -6.48 -19.15
N GLN A 133 -1.37 -6.99 -19.45
CA GLN A 133 -0.33 -6.18 -20.04
C GLN A 133 -0.83 -5.60 -21.36
N MET A 134 -0.78 -4.29 -21.49
CA MET A 134 -1.23 -3.55 -22.69
C MET A 134 -0.05 -3.11 -23.56
N VAL A 135 1.06 -2.78 -22.93
CA VAL A 135 2.30 -2.32 -23.58
C VAL A 135 3.50 -3.01 -22.95
N LYS A 136 4.59 -3.11 -23.72
CA LYS A 136 5.85 -3.65 -23.21
C LYS A 136 6.46 -2.66 -22.21
N ALA A 137 7.02 -3.20 -21.11
CA ALA A 137 7.78 -2.39 -20.18
C ALA A 137 9.05 -1.81 -20.85
N PRO A 138 9.40 -0.54 -20.60
CA PRO A 138 10.55 0.09 -21.23
C PRO A 138 11.86 -0.39 -20.59
N GLY A 139 12.91 -0.50 -21.41
CA GLY A 139 14.27 -0.77 -20.96
C GLY A 139 14.38 -2.00 -20.04
N GLU A 140 14.97 -1.79 -18.89
CA GLU A 140 15.18 -2.84 -17.87
C GLU A 140 14.03 -2.94 -16.84
N ALA A 141 12.93 -2.22 -17.03
CA ALA A 141 11.81 -2.28 -16.11
C ALA A 141 11.20 -3.70 -16.06
N ARG A 142 10.95 -4.19 -14.85
CA ARG A 142 10.40 -5.53 -14.58
C ARG A 142 9.23 -5.42 -13.62
N SER A 143 8.29 -6.37 -13.69
CA SER A 143 7.19 -6.42 -12.73
C SER A 143 7.71 -6.69 -11.31
N ASP A 144 6.97 -6.20 -10.31
CA ASP A 144 7.32 -6.42 -8.90
C ASP A 144 7.39 -7.93 -8.59
N LEU A 145 6.48 -8.71 -9.15
CA LEU A 145 6.47 -10.16 -8.99
C LEU A 145 7.74 -10.79 -9.56
N TRP A 146 8.17 -10.40 -10.77
CA TRP A 146 9.41 -10.89 -11.38
C TRP A 146 10.63 -10.57 -10.49
N GLN A 147 10.71 -9.34 -9.97
CA GLN A 147 11.79 -8.92 -9.08
C GLN A 147 11.85 -9.77 -7.80
N LEU A 148 10.69 -10.03 -7.18
CA LEU A 148 10.61 -10.88 -6.00
C LEU A 148 11.02 -12.34 -6.28
N MET A 149 10.59 -12.88 -7.41
CA MET A 149 10.91 -14.25 -7.79
C MET A 149 12.39 -14.42 -8.12
N GLU A 150 12.97 -13.47 -8.86
CA GLU A 150 14.40 -13.48 -9.17
C GLU A 150 15.26 -13.29 -7.90
N PHE A 151 14.79 -12.47 -6.96
CA PHE A 151 15.46 -12.33 -5.67
C PHE A 151 15.39 -13.63 -4.86
N ALA A 152 14.24 -14.27 -4.82
CA ALA A 152 14.05 -15.54 -4.11
C ALA A 152 14.94 -16.69 -4.63
N LYS A 153 15.30 -16.69 -5.90
CA LYS A 153 16.22 -17.67 -6.50
C LYS A 153 17.64 -17.59 -5.93
N ARG A 154 18.03 -16.47 -5.33
CA ARG A 154 19.40 -16.22 -4.85
C ARG A 154 19.66 -16.72 -3.44
N PHE A 155 18.63 -17.18 -2.75
CA PHE A 155 18.74 -17.67 -1.36
C PHE A 155 18.36 -19.13 -1.29
N LYS A 156 19.21 -19.91 -0.66
CA LYS A 156 18.83 -21.24 -0.20
C LYS A 156 18.01 -21.14 1.07
N VAL A 157 17.13 -22.11 1.28
CA VAL A 157 16.26 -22.15 2.46
C VAL A 157 17.08 -22.13 3.75
N GLU A 158 18.21 -22.80 3.79
CA GLU A 158 19.11 -22.87 4.94
C GLU A 158 19.75 -21.53 5.32
N GLU A 159 19.78 -20.57 4.41
CA GLU A 159 20.32 -19.23 4.70
C GLU A 159 19.26 -18.32 5.36
N VAL A 160 17.99 -18.71 5.29
CA VAL A 160 16.87 -17.86 5.71
C VAL A 160 16.02 -18.47 6.82
N TRP A 161 15.77 -19.77 6.74
CA TRP A 161 14.94 -20.47 7.73
C TRP A 161 15.77 -21.05 8.85
N PRO A 162 15.27 -20.95 10.11
CA PRO A 162 15.89 -21.63 11.24
C PRO A 162 15.89 -23.16 11.05
N ALA A 163 16.88 -23.80 11.61
CA ALA A 163 17.06 -25.27 11.49
C ALA A 163 15.83 -26.07 11.94
N GLU A 164 15.11 -25.58 12.95
CA GLU A 164 13.89 -26.19 13.48
C GLU A 164 12.75 -26.25 12.46
N LEU A 165 12.62 -25.22 11.59
CA LEU A 165 11.63 -25.24 10.51
C LEU A 165 12.03 -26.20 9.41
N ILE A 166 13.32 -26.25 9.06
CA ILE A 166 13.85 -27.19 8.07
C ILE A 166 13.68 -28.64 8.55
N ALA A 167 13.88 -28.91 9.84
CA ALA A 167 13.67 -30.23 10.41
C ALA A 167 12.22 -30.71 10.31
N LYS A 168 11.25 -29.79 10.34
CA LYS A 168 9.80 -30.12 10.14
C LYS A 168 9.44 -30.40 8.68
N LYS A 169 10.25 -29.96 7.72
CA LYS A 169 10.03 -30.12 6.28
C LYS A 169 11.37 -30.40 5.59
N PRO A 170 11.99 -31.56 5.83
CA PRO A 170 13.37 -31.86 5.38
C PRO A 170 13.54 -31.85 3.86
N GLU A 171 12.47 -32.03 3.08
CA GLU A 171 12.48 -31.98 1.62
C GLU A 171 12.76 -30.59 1.02
N VAL A 172 12.77 -29.53 1.84
CA VAL A 172 13.15 -28.19 1.37
C VAL A 172 14.64 -27.93 1.43
N LYS A 173 15.40 -28.80 2.10
CA LYS A 173 16.86 -28.67 2.24
C LYS A 173 17.54 -28.67 0.87
N GLY A 174 18.43 -27.71 0.66
CA GLY A 174 19.14 -27.51 -0.61
C GLY A 174 18.34 -26.79 -1.70
N LYS A 175 17.05 -26.54 -1.48
CA LYS A 175 16.20 -25.77 -2.40
C LYS A 175 16.37 -24.28 -2.19
N THR A 176 16.03 -23.49 -3.22
CA THR A 176 15.93 -22.03 -3.11
C THR A 176 14.59 -21.61 -2.52
N LEU A 177 14.50 -20.38 -2.03
CA LEU A 177 13.20 -19.79 -1.64
C LEU A 177 12.21 -19.78 -2.80
N PHE A 178 12.69 -19.59 -4.04
CA PHE A 178 11.86 -19.69 -5.24
C PHE A 178 11.21 -21.07 -5.37
N ASP A 179 12.00 -22.15 -5.21
CA ASP A 179 11.49 -23.52 -5.34
C ASP A 179 10.41 -23.83 -4.29
N VAL A 180 10.55 -23.28 -3.09
CA VAL A 180 9.63 -23.54 -1.99
C VAL A 180 8.38 -22.67 -2.04
N LEU A 181 8.50 -21.39 -2.41
CA LEU A 181 7.41 -20.43 -2.36
C LEU A 181 6.66 -20.26 -3.69
N PHE A 182 7.35 -20.42 -4.81
CA PHE A 182 6.77 -20.15 -6.14
C PHE A 182 6.71 -21.39 -7.04
N ALA A 183 7.60 -22.35 -6.86
CA ALA A 183 7.64 -23.60 -7.64
C ALA A 183 7.21 -24.84 -6.82
N ASN A 184 6.35 -24.63 -5.83
CA ASN A 184 5.90 -25.65 -4.88
C ASN A 184 4.73 -26.53 -5.38
N GLY A 185 4.33 -26.39 -6.65
CA GLY A 185 3.16 -27.10 -7.21
C GLY A 185 1.81 -26.42 -6.91
N THR A 186 1.76 -25.43 -6.03
CA THR A 186 0.56 -24.61 -5.79
C THR A 186 0.62 -23.34 -6.63
N ALA A 187 1.67 -22.54 -6.47
CA ALA A 187 1.81 -21.27 -7.18
C ALA A 187 2.16 -21.45 -8.68
N ASN A 188 2.67 -22.58 -9.12
CA ASN A 188 3.07 -22.83 -10.50
C ASN A 188 2.33 -23.99 -11.19
N LYS A 189 1.16 -24.37 -10.68
CA LYS A 189 0.43 -25.55 -11.19
C LYS A 189 -0.23 -25.38 -12.57
N TYR A 190 -0.37 -24.16 -13.05
CA TYR A 190 -0.99 -23.86 -14.35
C TYR A 190 0.07 -23.51 -15.40
N PRO A 191 0.38 -24.38 -16.35
CA PRO A 191 1.33 -24.11 -17.42
C PRO A 191 0.87 -22.97 -18.33
N LEU A 192 1.81 -22.18 -18.84
CA LEU A 192 1.51 -21.08 -19.77
C LEU A 192 0.70 -21.57 -20.99
N ALA A 193 0.99 -22.77 -21.50
CA ALA A 193 0.26 -23.35 -22.63
C ALA A 193 -1.24 -23.54 -22.37
N GLU A 194 -1.67 -23.79 -21.14
CA GLU A 194 -3.09 -23.88 -20.79
C GLU A 194 -3.75 -22.49 -20.80
N LEU A 195 -3.04 -21.48 -20.35
CA LEU A 195 -3.55 -20.10 -20.33
C LEU A 195 -3.69 -19.53 -21.74
N VAL A 196 -2.80 -19.88 -22.62
CA VAL A 196 -2.84 -19.51 -24.04
C VAL A 196 -4.10 -20.04 -24.73
N LYS A 197 -4.50 -21.28 -24.41
CA LYS A 197 -5.76 -21.85 -24.95
C LYS A 197 -7.01 -21.11 -24.51
N VAL A 198 -6.99 -20.55 -23.32
CA VAL A 198 -8.12 -19.77 -22.75
C VAL A 198 -8.12 -18.35 -23.26
N ASN A 199 -6.99 -17.84 -23.73
CA ASN A 199 -6.84 -16.44 -24.08
C ASN A 199 -5.78 -16.21 -25.18
N GLU A 200 -6.23 -16.06 -26.41
CA GLU A 200 -5.35 -15.79 -27.56
C GLU A 200 -4.48 -14.53 -27.40
N HIS A 201 -4.96 -13.54 -26.65
CA HIS A 201 -4.17 -12.33 -26.38
C HIS A 201 -2.99 -12.61 -25.46
N ALA A 202 -3.10 -13.53 -24.54
CA ALA A 202 -1.98 -13.92 -23.66
C ALA A 202 -0.77 -14.37 -24.46
N SER A 203 -0.96 -15.20 -25.50
CA SER A 203 0.15 -15.70 -26.31
C SER A 203 0.90 -14.61 -27.05
N LYS A 204 0.18 -13.60 -27.55
CA LYS A 204 0.78 -12.51 -28.34
C LYS A 204 1.50 -11.47 -27.49
N THR A 205 1.07 -11.29 -26.24
CA THR A 205 1.56 -10.22 -25.37
C THR A 205 2.66 -10.69 -24.41
N TYR A 206 2.65 -11.97 -24.00
CA TYR A 206 3.44 -12.45 -22.89
C TYR A 206 4.57 -13.41 -23.24
N THR A 207 4.51 -14.11 -24.36
CA THR A 207 5.48 -15.15 -24.73
C THR A 207 6.85 -14.61 -25.10
N ASN A 208 6.97 -13.33 -25.46
CA ASN A 208 8.19 -12.72 -25.96
C ASN A 208 8.70 -11.58 -25.07
N ASP A 209 8.13 -11.34 -23.92
CA ASP A 209 8.57 -10.30 -23.00
C ASP A 209 9.19 -10.92 -21.74
N GLU A 210 10.51 -10.91 -21.66
CA GLU A 210 11.26 -11.42 -20.51
C GLU A 210 10.86 -10.74 -19.19
N SER A 211 10.38 -9.48 -19.24
CA SER A 211 9.89 -8.77 -18.06
C SER A 211 8.65 -9.41 -17.44
N GLN A 212 7.97 -10.25 -18.22
CA GLN A 212 6.75 -10.97 -17.84
C GLN A 212 6.92 -12.50 -17.89
N ALA A 213 8.14 -13.00 -17.86
CA ALA A 213 8.44 -14.43 -18.00
C ALA A 213 7.64 -15.33 -17.05
N TYR A 214 7.30 -14.82 -15.85
CA TYR A 214 6.47 -15.51 -14.87
C TYR A 214 5.04 -14.95 -14.79
N GLY A 215 4.77 -13.84 -15.45
CA GLY A 215 3.64 -12.96 -15.18
C GLY A 215 2.30 -13.66 -15.22
N PHE A 216 1.84 -14.06 -16.38
CA PHE A 216 0.47 -14.57 -16.53
C PHE A 216 0.27 -15.93 -15.87
N TYR A 217 1.19 -16.84 -16.08
CA TYR A 217 1.17 -18.18 -15.54
C TYR A 217 1.16 -18.20 -14.00
N VAL A 218 2.14 -17.52 -13.40
CA VAL A 218 2.26 -17.48 -11.95
C VAL A 218 1.14 -16.66 -11.32
N GLN A 219 0.68 -15.61 -11.97
CA GLN A 219 -0.42 -14.80 -11.44
C GLN A 219 -1.75 -15.57 -11.37
N LYS A 220 -2.08 -16.41 -12.35
CA LYS A 220 -3.22 -17.31 -12.23
C LYS A 220 -3.08 -18.23 -11.03
N SER A 221 -1.92 -18.85 -10.87
CA SER A 221 -1.64 -19.79 -9.78
C SER A 221 -1.70 -19.10 -8.42
N LEU A 222 -1.06 -17.96 -8.27
CA LEU A 222 -1.10 -17.17 -7.04
C LEU A 222 -2.52 -16.69 -6.71
N PHE A 223 -3.30 -16.31 -7.72
CA PHE A 223 -4.69 -15.92 -7.51
C PHE A 223 -5.55 -17.09 -7.03
N GLU A 224 -5.40 -18.27 -7.64
CA GLU A 224 -6.12 -19.47 -7.22
C GLU A 224 -5.68 -19.94 -5.83
N GLU A 225 -4.41 -19.78 -5.47
CA GLU A 225 -3.92 -20.00 -4.10
C GLU A 225 -4.57 -19.00 -3.13
N TYR A 226 -4.54 -17.71 -3.45
CA TYR A 226 -5.19 -16.68 -2.64
C TYR A 226 -6.70 -16.92 -2.47
N ALA A 227 -7.38 -17.36 -3.51
CA ALA A 227 -8.81 -17.62 -3.46
C ALA A 227 -9.20 -18.72 -2.45
N GLN A 228 -8.28 -19.63 -2.08
CA GLN A 228 -8.53 -20.67 -1.08
C GLN A 228 -8.80 -20.08 0.32
N PHE A 229 -8.25 -18.92 0.63
CA PHE A 229 -8.47 -18.25 1.92
C PHE A 229 -9.91 -17.80 2.13
N GLY A 230 -10.62 -17.47 1.07
CA GLY A 230 -11.95 -16.84 1.15
C GLY A 230 -13.12 -17.71 0.73
N ARG A 231 -12.90 -18.72 -0.13
CA ARG A 231 -13.98 -19.58 -0.65
C ARG A 231 -14.61 -20.40 0.45
N GLY A 232 -15.94 -20.34 0.56
CA GLY A 232 -16.70 -21.00 1.63
C GLY A 232 -16.75 -20.21 2.94
N HIS A 233 -16.08 -19.07 3.03
CA HIS A 233 -15.97 -18.25 4.23
C HIS A 233 -16.55 -16.84 4.09
N GLY A 234 -17.29 -16.58 3.00
CA GLY A 234 -17.95 -15.29 2.77
C GLY A 234 -17.08 -14.22 2.10
N HIS A 235 -15.88 -14.57 1.66
CA HIS A 235 -15.01 -13.74 0.83
C HIS A 235 -14.68 -14.48 -0.48
N ASP A 236 -15.67 -15.16 -1.03
CA ASP A 236 -15.51 -16.07 -2.14
C ASP A 236 -15.15 -15.32 -3.41
N LEU A 237 -13.98 -15.60 -3.92
CA LEU A 237 -13.55 -15.16 -5.24
C LEU A 237 -13.95 -16.21 -6.27
N ALA A 238 -14.39 -15.75 -7.44
CA ALA A 238 -14.64 -16.63 -8.57
C ALA A 238 -13.35 -17.31 -9.03
N PRO A 239 -13.44 -18.42 -9.77
CA PRO A 239 -12.29 -18.95 -10.50
C PRO A 239 -11.71 -17.90 -11.45
N PHE A 240 -10.39 -17.90 -11.58
CA PHE A 240 -9.64 -16.93 -12.39
C PHE A 240 -10.24 -16.71 -13.78
N ASP A 241 -10.58 -17.80 -14.47
CA ASP A 241 -11.08 -17.75 -15.85
C ASP A 241 -12.43 -17.04 -16.00
N LEU A 242 -13.27 -17.04 -14.94
CA LEU A 242 -14.55 -16.35 -14.95
C LEU A 242 -14.39 -14.82 -14.97
N TYR A 243 -13.35 -14.31 -14.29
CA TYR A 243 -13.09 -12.86 -14.29
C TYR A 243 -12.77 -12.30 -15.68
N HIS A 244 -12.11 -13.09 -16.54
CA HIS A 244 -11.81 -12.66 -17.90
C HIS A 244 -13.04 -12.50 -18.77
N LYS A 245 -14.06 -13.34 -18.55
CA LYS A 245 -15.34 -13.25 -19.24
C LYS A 245 -16.21 -12.11 -18.71
N ALA A 246 -16.27 -11.96 -17.39
CA ALA A 246 -17.14 -11.02 -16.69
C ALA A 246 -16.55 -9.61 -16.53
N ARG A 247 -15.25 -9.41 -16.79
CA ARG A 247 -14.52 -8.14 -16.60
C ARG A 247 -14.56 -7.59 -15.17
N GLY A 248 -14.70 -8.48 -14.19
CA GLY A 248 -14.76 -8.16 -12.78
C GLY A 248 -16.07 -8.56 -12.12
N LEU A 249 -15.96 -9.10 -10.90
CA LEU A 249 -17.09 -9.61 -10.11
C LEU A 249 -16.97 -9.17 -8.67
N ARG A 250 -18.10 -8.86 -8.04
CA ARG A 250 -18.19 -8.51 -6.62
C ARG A 250 -18.24 -9.75 -5.76
N TRP A 251 -17.30 -9.87 -4.84
CA TRP A 251 -17.31 -10.99 -3.89
C TRP A 251 -18.36 -10.77 -2.75
N PRO A 252 -18.88 -11.84 -2.14
CA PRO A 252 -18.69 -13.24 -2.47
C PRO A 252 -19.31 -13.60 -3.83
N VAL A 253 -18.61 -14.46 -4.58
CA VAL A 253 -19.11 -15.05 -5.82
C VAL A 253 -19.44 -16.51 -5.51
N VAL A 254 -20.72 -16.81 -5.39
CA VAL A 254 -21.22 -18.15 -5.05
C VAL A 254 -22.00 -18.69 -6.27
N ASP A 255 -21.72 -19.93 -6.66
CA ASP A 255 -22.32 -20.57 -7.83
C ASP A 255 -22.23 -19.73 -9.12
N GLY A 256 -21.07 -19.05 -9.29
CA GLY A 256 -20.79 -18.20 -10.44
C GLY A 256 -21.54 -16.86 -10.46
N LYS A 257 -22.27 -16.52 -9.40
CA LYS A 257 -23.04 -15.26 -9.29
C LYS A 257 -22.36 -14.29 -8.33
N GLU A 258 -22.19 -13.04 -8.77
CA GLU A 258 -21.68 -11.96 -7.92
C GLU A 258 -22.73 -11.51 -6.88
N THR A 259 -22.27 -11.01 -5.75
CA THR A 259 -23.12 -10.42 -4.72
C THR A 259 -23.16 -8.90 -4.86
N LEU A 260 -24.30 -8.37 -5.31
CA LEU A 260 -24.45 -6.92 -5.55
C LEU A 260 -24.43 -6.13 -4.24
N TRP A 261 -25.13 -6.61 -3.21
CA TRP A 261 -25.18 -6.00 -1.88
C TRP A 261 -24.94 -7.04 -0.79
N ARG A 262 -24.02 -6.75 0.11
CA ARG A 262 -23.71 -7.64 1.25
C ARG A 262 -24.67 -7.43 2.43
N PHE A 263 -25.07 -6.20 2.68
CA PHE A 263 -25.86 -5.80 3.84
C PHE A 263 -27.26 -5.33 3.43
N ARG A 264 -27.92 -6.12 2.58
CA ARG A 264 -29.29 -5.94 2.16
C ARG A 264 -30.00 -7.28 2.19
N GLU A 265 -31.19 -7.32 2.79
CA GLU A 265 -31.97 -8.54 2.94
C GLU A 265 -32.22 -9.22 1.56
N GLY A 266 -32.03 -10.53 1.53
CA GLY A 266 -32.24 -11.35 0.33
C GLY A 266 -31.12 -11.33 -0.71
N TYR A 267 -30.01 -10.61 -0.45
CA TYR A 267 -28.90 -10.50 -1.41
C TYR A 267 -27.61 -11.21 -0.98
N ASP A 268 -27.38 -11.37 0.31
CA ASP A 268 -26.19 -12.05 0.80
C ASP A 268 -26.38 -13.58 0.73
N PRO A 269 -25.57 -14.32 -0.06
CA PRO A 269 -25.74 -15.78 -0.21
C PRO A 269 -25.46 -16.57 1.09
N TYR A 270 -24.87 -15.95 2.11
CA TYR A 270 -24.59 -16.54 3.42
C TYR A 270 -25.68 -16.26 4.46
N VAL A 271 -26.76 -15.57 4.08
CA VAL A 271 -27.90 -15.26 4.95
C VAL A 271 -29.17 -15.86 4.34
N LYS A 272 -29.84 -16.72 5.11
CA LYS A 272 -31.09 -17.34 4.65
C LYS A 272 -32.21 -16.32 4.46
N ALA A 273 -33.10 -16.60 3.54
CA ALA A 273 -34.28 -15.76 3.33
C ALA A 273 -35.10 -15.61 4.63
N GLY A 274 -35.46 -14.37 4.95
CA GLY A 274 -36.18 -14.03 6.19
C GLY A 274 -35.32 -13.86 7.45
N GLU A 275 -34.00 -14.09 7.37
CA GLU A 275 -33.09 -13.84 8.50
C GLU A 275 -32.54 -12.38 8.55
N GLY A 276 -33.01 -11.51 7.64
CA GLY A 276 -32.61 -10.11 7.61
C GLY A 276 -31.19 -9.88 7.11
N VAL A 277 -30.40 -9.10 7.83
CA VAL A 277 -29.02 -8.73 7.51
C VAL A 277 -28.09 -9.22 8.62
N LYS A 278 -26.96 -9.82 8.25
CA LYS A 278 -25.92 -10.25 9.19
C LYS A 278 -24.63 -9.46 9.00
N PHE A 279 -24.01 -9.08 10.11
CA PHE A 279 -22.65 -8.51 10.19
C PHE A 279 -21.68 -9.59 10.64
N TYR A 280 -20.50 -9.65 9.99
CA TYR A 280 -19.57 -10.77 10.16
C TYR A 280 -18.50 -10.56 11.23
N GLY A 281 -18.51 -9.40 11.91
CA GLY A 281 -17.62 -9.11 13.04
C GLY A 281 -18.05 -9.77 14.38
N HIS A 282 -19.28 -10.29 14.45
CA HIS A 282 -19.84 -10.93 15.63
C HIS A 282 -20.50 -12.26 15.27
N LYS A 283 -20.41 -13.26 16.18
CA LYS A 283 -20.99 -14.59 15.95
C LYS A 283 -22.51 -14.57 15.85
N ASP A 284 -23.17 -13.63 16.54
CA ASP A 284 -24.63 -13.45 16.54
C ASP A 284 -25.16 -12.66 15.34
N GLY A 285 -24.28 -12.23 14.43
CA GLY A 285 -24.63 -11.46 13.25
C GLY A 285 -24.95 -10.00 13.49
N ARG A 286 -24.81 -9.49 14.70
CA ARG A 286 -25.03 -8.08 15.01
C ARG A 286 -23.85 -7.20 14.64
N ALA A 287 -24.11 -5.92 14.35
CA ALA A 287 -23.05 -4.93 14.15
C ALA A 287 -22.26 -4.72 15.45
N VAL A 288 -20.94 -4.63 15.31
CA VAL A 288 -20.07 -4.24 16.43
C VAL A 288 -20.12 -2.72 16.56
N ILE A 289 -20.58 -2.23 17.71
CA ILE A 289 -20.63 -0.80 18.03
C ILE A 289 -19.71 -0.53 19.21
N PHE A 290 -18.74 0.37 18.99
CA PHE A 290 -17.79 0.77 20.03
C PHE A 290 -18.18 2.14 20.61
N ALA A 291 -18.34 2.19 21.93
CA ALA A 291 -18.43 3.46 22.64
C ALA A 291 -17.01 4.04 22.79
N LEU A 292 -16.61 4.89 21.86
CA LEU A 292 -15.28 5.51 21.88
C LEU A 292 -15.41 6.96 22.37
N PRO A 293 -14.84 7.30 23.53
CA PRO A 293 -14.81 8.69 24.00
C PRO A 293 -13.91 9.52 23.07
N TYR A 294 -14.21 10.79 22.97
CA TYR A 294 -13.34 11.73 22.26
C TYR A 294 -11.94 11.77 22.90
N ALA A 295 -10.92 11.63 22.07
CA ALA A 295 -9.54 11.88 22.45
C ALA A 295 -8.99 13.04 21.62
N PRO A 296 -8.29 14.00 22.24
CA PRO A 296 -7.73 15.14 21.49
C PRO A 296 -6.62 14.66 20.56
N ALA A 297 -6.24 15.54 19.61
CA ALA A 297 -5.07 15.34 18.78
C ALA A 297 -3.80 15.20 19.66
N ALA A 298 -2.83 14.43 19.18
CA ALA A 298 -1.54 14.27 19.87
C ALA A 298 -0.76 15.60 19.98
N GLU A 299 -0.98 16.52 19.06
CA GLU A 299 -0.47 17.89 19.09
C GLU A 299 -1.59 18.85 18.70
N ALA A 300 -1.76 19.93 19.44
CA ALA A 300 -2.70 21.02 19.16
C ALA A 300 -1.96 22.35 19.06
N PRO A 301 -2.53 23.35 18.38
CA PRO A 301 -2.00 24.72 18.38
C PRO A 301 -1.84 25.29 19.79
N ASP A 302 -0.83 26.12 19.96
CA ASP A 302 -0.51 26.84 21.19
C ASP A 302 0.00 28.28 20.88
N LYS A 303 0.56 28.95 21.88
CA LYS A 303 1.06 30.33 21.74
C LYS A 303 2.24 30.48 20.76
N ASP A 304 3.03 29.41 20.56
CA ASP A 304 4.24 29.42 19.72
C ASP A 304 3.96 28.93 18.28
N TYR A 305 2.95 28.04 18.14
CA TYR A 305 2.48 27.46 16.87
C TYR A 305 0.96 27.52 16.85
N ASP A 306 0.45 28.66 16.42
CA ASP A 306 -0.94 29.10 16.66
C ASP A 306 -1.96 28.62 15.61
N LEU A 307 -1.52 27.84 14.61
CA LEU A 307 -2.37 27.36 13.53
C LEU A 307 -2.31 25.83 13.43
N TRP A 308 -3.41 25.24 12.98
CA TRP A 308 -3.43 23.88 12.51
C TRP A 308 -2.83 23.75 11.11
N LEU A 309 -2.03 22.73 10.86
CA LEU A 309 -1.69 22.27 9.50
C LEU A 309 -2.54 21.06 9.16
N CYS A 310 -3.20 21.10 8.01
CA CYS A 310 -3.77 19.92 7.35
C CYS A 310 -3.02 19.67 6.05
N THR A 311 -2.55 18.46 5.83
CA THR A 311 -2.00 18.05 4.55
C THR A 311 -3.03 17.25 3.74
N GLY A 312 -2.95 17.30 2.41
CA GLY A 312 -3.94 16.64 1.58
C GLY A 312 -3.57 16.61 0.11
N ARG A 313 -4.58 16.43 -0.72
CA ARG A 313 -4.46 16.37 -2.19
C ARG A 313 -5.19 17.50 -2.85
N VAL A 314 -4.76 17.85 -4.05
CA VAL A 314 -5.51 18.68 -5.00
C VAL A 314 -6.09 17.78 -6.08
N LEU A 315 -7.09 18.28 -6.81
CA LEU A 315 -7.76 17.48 -7.82
C LEU A 315 -6.82 17.10 -8.98
N GLU A 316 -5.91 17.99 -9.31
CA GLU A 316 -5.00 17.89 -10.45
C GLU A 316 -3.87 16.87 -10.22
N HIS A 317 -3.52 16.59 -8.95
CA HIS A 317 -2.41 15.70 -8.63
C HIS A 317 -2.79 14.53 -7.75
N TRP A 318 -2.45 13.33 -8.25
CA TRP A 318 -2.63 12.10 -7.51
C TRP A 318 -1.45 11.86 -6.54
N HIS A 319 -1.77 11.71 -5.25
CA HIS A 319 -0.82 11.36 -4.18
C HIS A 319 0.40 12.30 -4.16
N THR A 320 1.63 11.77 -4.30
CA THR A 320 2.90 12.53 -4.36
C THR A 320 3.16 13.21 -5.71
N GLY A 321 2.21 13.17 -6.62
CA GLY A 321 2.34 13.80 -7.94
C GLY A 321 3.27 13.07 -8.91
N THR A 322 3.83 11.94 -8.52
CA THR A 322 4.85 11.21 -9.30
C THR A 322 4.44 10.99 -10.77
N MET A 323 3.20 10.58 -11.03
CA MET A 323 2.69 10.40 -12.39
C MET A 323 2.07 11.69 -12.95
N THR A 324 1.20 12.34 -12.19
CA THR A 324 0.37 13.44 -12.67
C THR A 324 1.16 14.71 -12.97
N ARG A 325 2.26 14.98 -12.27
CA ARG A 325 3.16 16.10 -12.61
C ARG A 325 3.89 15.91 -13.94
N ARG A 326 3.94 14.68 -14.48
CA ARG A 326 4.49 14.37 -15.81
C ARG A 326 3.47 14.51 -16.94
N VAL A 327 2.22 14.81 -16.61
CA VAL A 327 1.18 15.17 -17.56
C VAL A 327 1.18 16.70 -17.70
N PRO A 328 1.61 17.26 -18.86
CA PRO A 328 1.85 18.71 -19.01
C PRO A 328 0.64 19.57 -18.66
N GLU A 329 -0.58 19.12 -18.97
CA GLU A 329 -1.82 19.82 -18.71
C GLU A 329 -2.12 19.95 -17.22
N LEU A 330 -1.95 18.85 -16.47
CA LEU A 330 -2.14 18.81 -15.03
C LEU A 330 -1.07 19.61 -14.32
N HIS A 331 0.19 19.50 -14.77
CA HIS A 331 1.30 20.28 -14.20
C HIS A 331 1.12 21.78 -14.43
N ARG A 332 0.68 22.21 -15.62
CA ARG A 332 0.39 23.63 -15.89
C ARG A 332 -0.76 24.18 -15.05
N ALA A 333 -1.77 23.34 -14.79
CA ALA A 333 -2.92 23.74 -13.97
C ALA A 333 -2.52 24.01 -12.51
N VAL A 334 -1.65 23.19 -11.91
CA VAL A 334 -1.15 23.34 -10.54
C VAL A 334 0.36 22.98 -10.50
N PRO A 335 1.24 23.91 -10.86
CA PRO A 335 2.67 23.63 -11.01
C PRO A 335 3.43 23.46 -9.69
N GLU A 336 2.93 24.05 -8.62
CA GLU A 336 3.57 24.04 -7.30
C GLU A 336 2.54 23.90 -6.16
N ALA A 337 2.97 23.37 -5.04
CA ALA A 337 2.17 23.37 -3.82
C ALA A 337 2.16 24.79 -3.24
N VAL A 338 0.95 25.29 -2.97
CA VAL A 338 0.71 26.57 -2.30
C VAL A 338 0.18 26.34 -0.89
N MET A 339 0.35 27.32 -0.04
CA MET A 339 -0.18 27.33 1.31
C MET A 339 -1.54 28.03 1.31
N PHE A 340 -2.61 27.25 1.40
CA PHE A 340 -3.95 27.80 1.52
C PHE A 340 -4.22 28.24 2.95
N MET A 341 -4.70 29.47 3.14
CA MET A 341 -5.08 29.98 4.43
C MET A 341 -6.28 30.96 4.34
N HIS A 342 -6.94 31.16 5.46
CA HIS A 342 -8.05 32.13 5.51
C HIS A 342 -7.52 33.55 5.27
N PRO A 343 -8.27 34.43 4.55
CA PRO A 343 -7.84 35.82 4.30
C PRO A 343 -7.54 36.62 5.56
N ASP A 344 -8.34 36.42 6.60
CA ASP A 344 -8.16 37.15 7.87
C ASP A 344 -6.90 36.65 8.62
N ASP A 345 -6.61 35.35 8.59
CA ASP A 345 -5.36 34.82 9.13
C ASP A 345 -4.13 35.36 8.39
N ALA A 346 -4.23 35.50 7.06
CA ALA A 346 -3.19 36.11 6.24
C ALA A 346 -3.00 37.59 6.61
N LYS A 347 -4.10 38.35 6.66
CA LYS A 347 -4.10 39.78 7.01
C LYS A 347 -3.50 40.04 8.40
N ALA A 348 -3.88 39.25 9.41
CA ALA A 348 -3.36 39.35 10.76
C ALA A 348 -1.83 39.14 10.84
N ARG A 349 -1.22 38.48 9.84
CA ARG A 349 0.22 38.23 9.73
C ARG A 349 0.93 39.12 8.70
N GLY A 350 0.24 40.16 8.19
CA GLY A 350 0.79 41.03 7.15
C GLY A 350 1.06 40.30 5.81
N LEU A 351 0.33 39.24 5.53
CA LEU A 351 0.46 38.46 4.32
C LEU A 351 -0.67 38.75 3.34
N GLN A 352 -0.33 38.66 2.06
CA GLN A 352 -1.28 38.79 0.96
C GLN A 352 -1.15 37.58 0.02
N ARG A 353 -2.19 37.31 -0.76
CA ARG A 353 -2.19 36.31 -1.81
C ARG A 353 -0.98 36.48 -2.73
N GLY A 354 -0.26 35.41 -3.02
CA GLY A 354 0.92 35.40 -3.90
C GLY A 354 2.24 35.70 -3.18
N MET A 355 2.24 36.23 -1.96
CA MET A 355 3.46 36.41 -1.18
C MET A 355 4.03 35.05 -0.78
N VAL A 356 5.36 34.93 -0.71
CA VAL A 356 6.03 33.79 -0.11
C VAL A 356 6.06 33.96 1.40
N ALA A 357 5.67 32.94 2.12
CA ALA A 357 5.73 32.88 3.57
C ALA A 357 6.40 31.60 4.05
N LYS A 358 6.97 31.65 5.24
CA LYS A 358 7.59 30.51 5.91
C LYS A 358 6.55 29.85 6.80
N LEU A 359 6.42 28.54 6.64
CA LEU A 359 5.61 27.65 7.47
C LEU A 359 6.55 26.78 8.30
N ALA A 360 6.40 26.79 9.62
CA ALA A 360 7.26 26.06 10.54
C ALA A 360 6.45 25.27 11.57
N SER A 361 6.95 24.09 11.92
CA SER A 361 6.51 23.28 13.06
C SER A 361 7.71 22.99 13.99
N ARG A 362 7.49 22.22 15.04
CA ARG A 362 8.58 21.75 15.93
C ARG A 362 9.59 20.82 15.24
N ARG A 363 9.24 20.29 14.06
CA ARG A 363 10.00 19.25 13.33
C ARG A 363 10.75 19.78 12.11
N GLY A 364 10.35 20.93 11.60
CA GLY A 364 10.99 21.52 10.45
C GLY A 364 10.29 22.76 9.93
N GLU A 365 10.75 23.20 8.77
CA GLU A 365 10.21 24.39 8.10
C GLU A 365 10.20 24.24 6.58
N MET A 366 9.37 25.00 5.92
CA MET A 366 9.30 25.16 4.47
C MET A 366 8.80 26.54 4.09
N THR A 367 8.99 26.92 2.83
CA THR A 367 8.39 28.13 2.24
C THR A 367 7.40 27.76 1.16
N ALA A 368 6.30 28.52 1.07
CA ALA A 368 5.31 28.39 0.01
C ALA A 368 4.61 29.72 -0.27
N ARG A 369 3.99 29.83 -1.45
CA ARG A 369 3.14 30.97 -1.77
C ARG A 369 1.83 30.89 -0.99
N VAL A 370 1.39 32.00 -0.49
CA VAL A 370 0.09 32.15 0.17
C VAL A 370 -1.03 32.19 -0.86
N GLU A 371 -2.04 31.36 -0.70
CA GLU A 371 -3.28 31.37 -1.46
C GLU A 371 -4.48 31.54 -0.51
N THR A 372 -5.27 32.58 -0.72
CA THR A 372 -6.39 32.92 0.15
C THR A 372 -7.76 32.73 -0.51
N ARG A 373 -7.79 32.20 -1.73
CA ARG A 373 -9.00 32.01 -2.53
C ARG A 373 -9.12 30.59 -3.05
N GLY A 374 -10.23 30.33 -3.72
CA GLY A 374 -10.47 29.05 -4.40
C GLY A 374 -11.08 27.97 -3.51
N ARG A 375 -11.28 26.80 -4.10
CA ARG A 375 -11.99 25.66 -3.47
C ARG A 375 -11.28 25.07 -2.24
N ASN A 376 -9.98 25.25 -2.15
CA ASN A 376 -9.18 24.70 -1.06
C ASN A 376 -8.95 25.70 0.10
N LYS A 377 -9.63 26.84 0.09
CA LYS A 377 -9.56 27.81 1.18
C LYS A 377 -10.06 27.18 2.49
N PRO A 378 -9.22 27.07 3.53
CA PRO A 378 -9.60 26.48 4.80
C PRO A 378 -10.38 27.50 5.68
N PRO A 379 -11.02 27.03 6.76
CA PRO A 379 -11.53 27.91 7.80
C PRO A 379 -10.39 28.65 8.52
N MET A 380 -10.74 29.68 9.32
CA MET A 380 -9.78 30.38 10.18
C MET A 380 -9.11 29.42 11.15
N GLY A 381 -7.84 29.67 11.43
CA GLY A 381 -7.02 28.85 12.32
C GLY A 381 -6.43 27.58 11.66
N LEU A 382 -6.68 27.37 10.36
CA LEU A 382 -6.22 26.18 9.63
C LEU A 382 -5.42 26.58 8.39
N ILE A 383 -4.28 25.93 8.20
CA ILE A 383 -3.47 25.94 6.97
C ILE A 383 -3.66 24.61 6.25
N PHE A 384 -3.85 24.66 4.93
CA PHE A 384 -3.85 23.48 4.08
C PHE A 384 -2.70 23.56 3.08
N VAL A 385 -1.86 22.51 3.04
CA VAL A 385 -0.77 22.37 2.07
C VAL A 385 -0.85 21.00 1.41
N PRO A 386 -0.96 20.91 0.07
CA PRO A 386 -0.93 19.64 -0.62
C PRO A 386 0.49 19.06 -0.65
N PHE A 387 0.61 17.72 -0.56
CA PHE A 387 1.90 17.05 -0.44
C PHE A 387 2.46 16.49 -1.75
N PHE A 388 1.92 16.91 -2.90
CA PHE A 388 2.37 16.40 -4.22
C PHE A 388 3.73 16.97 -4.68
N ASP A 389 4.17 18.08 -4.11
CA ASP A 389 5.33 18.84 -4.59
C ASP A 389 6.62 18.37 -3.90
N GLU A 390 7.48 17.71 -4.67
CA GLU A 390 8.77 17.21 -4.18
C GLU A 390 9.77 18.29 -3.81
N SER A 391 9.60 19.52 -4.35
CA SER A 391 10.41 20.68 -3.98
C SER A 391 9.98 21.33 -2.65
N ARG A 392 8.78 20.98 -2.17
CA ARG A 392 8.15 21.51 -0.95
C ARG A 392 7.62 20.38 -0.09
N LEU A 393 8.52 19.63 0.52
CA LEU A 393 8.20 18.44 1.31
C LEU A 393 7.48 18.82 2.61
N VAL A 394 6.17 19.05 2.54
CA VAL A 394 5.35 19.45 3.70
C VAL A 394 5.39 18.45 4.84
N ASN A 395 5.65 17.17 4.55
CA ASN A 395 5.76 16.14 5.58
C ASN A 395 7.04 16.25 6.46
N LYS A 396 7.92 17.18 6.20
CA LYS A 396 8.95 17.63 7.16
C LYS A 396 8.33 18.26 8.42
N LEU A 397 7.10 18.76 8.31
CA LEU A 397 6.38 19.47 9.38
C LEU A 397 5.46 18.54 10.17
N THR A 398 5.03 17.43 9.58
CA THR A 398 3.96 16.57 10.11
C THR A 398 4.42 15.71 11.28
N LEU A 399 3.43 15.30 12.09
CA LEU A 399 3.65 14.50 13.29
C LEU A 399 3.74 13.01 12.96
N ASP A 400 4.60 12.31 13.66
CA ASP A 400 4.84 10.87 13.57
C ASP A 400 4.06 10.04 14.59
N ALA A 401 3.13 10.67 15.31
CA ALA A 401 2.20 9.97 16.19
C ALA A 401 1.35 8.96 15.42
N THR A 402 1.08 7.81 16.05
CA THR A 402 0.31 6.73 15.45
C THR A 402 -0.89 6.35 16.30
N CYS A 403 -1.96 5.91 15.64
CA CYS A 403 -3.10 5.29 16.33
C CYS A 403 -2.61 4.11 17.20
N PRO A 404 -3.02 4.02 18.47
CA PRO A 404 -2.58 2.95 19.36
C PRO A 404 -3.04 1.55 18.91
N ILE A 405 -4.10 1.47 18.10
CA ILE A 405 -4.66 0.19 17.61
C ILE A 405 -4.17 -0.10 16.18
N SER A 406 -4.54 0.73 15.22
CA SER A 406 -4.26 0.48 13.78
C SER A 406 -2.84 0.84 13.35
N LYS A 407 -2.10 1.60 14.16
CA LYS A 407 -0.80 2.20 13.82
C LYS A 407 -0.84 3.14 12.63
N GLU A 408 -2.03 3.58 12.22
CA GLU A 408 -2.18 4.67 11.25
C GLU A 408 -1.50 5.93 11.77
N THR A 409 -0.73 6.58 10.90
CA THR A 409 0.04 7.77 11.26
C THR A 409 -0.82 9.01 11.19
N ASP A 410 -0.71 9.88 12.20
CA ASP A 410 -1.47 11.13 12.31
C ASP A 410 -0.76 12.29 11.59
N PHE A 411 -0.56 12.22 10.29
CA PHE A 411 0.08 13.28 9.51
C PHE A 411 -0.92 14.25 8.84
N LYS A 412 -2.17 14.27 9.27
CA LYS A 412 -3.19 15.19 8.75
C LYS A 412 -3.41 16.40 9.63
N LYS A 413 -2.82 16.46 10.80
CA LYS A 413 -2.94 17.58 11.72
C LYS A 413 -1.71 17.70 12.63
N CYS A 414 -1.17 18.90 12.71
CA CYS A 414 -0.14 19.28 13.68
C CYS A 414 -0.18 20.80 13.87
N ALA A 415 0.54 21.29 14.88
CA ALA A 415 0.66 22.71 15.16
C ALA A 415 1.76 23.35 14.31
N VAL A 416 1.46 24.51 13.72
CA VAL A 416 2.39 25.29 12.90
C VAL A 416 2.26 26.77 13.15
N LYS A 417 3.28 27.54 12.75
CA LYS A 417 3.23 28.99 12.64
C LYS A 417 3.60 29.44 11.23
N VAL A 418 3.02 30.54 10.81
CA VAL A 418 3.31 31.20 9.53
C VAL A 418 3.91 32.58 9.79
N THR A 419 5.06 32.83 9.14
CA THR A 419 5.74 34.11 9.23
C THR A 419 6.07 34.66 7.83
N ARG A 420 6.14 35.96 7.70
CA ARG A 420 6.65 36.59 6.49
C ARG A 420 8.14 36.27 6.33
N VAL A 421 8.57 36.03 5.06
CA VAL A 421 9.99 35.89 4.67
C VAL A 421 10.58 37.28 4.40
#